data_558939c5f744644d19ad7c40c1ca300b
#
_entry.id   558939c5f744644d19ad7c40c1ca300b
#
_cell.length_a   1.000
_cell.length_b   1.000
_cell.length_c   1.000
_cell.angle_alpha   90.00
_cell.angle_beta   90.00
_cell.angle_gamma   90.00
#
_symmetry.space_group_name_H-M   'P 1'
#
loop_
_entity.id
_entity.type
_entity.pdbx_description
1 polymer ?
#
loop_
_entity_poly.entity_id
_entity_poly.type
_entity_poly.pdbx_seq_one_letter_code
_entity_poly.pdbx_strand_id
1 'polypeptide(L)'
;MNRKTIAICESGYHADSEAKIIAEIIKNAREKNINVLFFNSLMVKGDFPKGIDKTSNLVCGESEIFNLINYQKIDGLIIFGKSIQKEEIVFQLQKRCEKNHIPCINVNDPAHFLEHNVTISNEDSMELVVEHLVKDHKLTKINFIGGYRDNKETNERLNAYKKVLTKYNIPVEDDRIAYGHFWMHAVDCVKEFLRKGLLQAIVCANDTMAIFVIDYLKNEGYKIPKDIIVTGFDGNSDAFTYEPSLTTVRHRYEYAGSVVFEMIEKLINGITHVKDETIKSELILQESCGCKTKNKKDYDFIVKNYQKRDAFTTFTKQMVRSDIYFFDDENIDELFDHISTPLSFFELKSFCYYVDASFETKDSYFLNTKSDKYGIPKKVVRVVPFYSNYSSSDIIPSKEMLKDDLQKDGEPCFKFFTCMYYRNKCLGYMVYEPKDYLTFEYSSFMLWAYNTSEKIGSFYLRKELELLNLRDHLTGLYNRRGMEKYFNKIYKEVLPKNEYITIICIDIDYLKRINDKFGHEGGDNAIVQIANAIETVFSKNGICVRTGGDEFCVVTHSAKKQNIDNQINKVTKILEDYNNKKIVNYPVMCSCGYYTLYSKDFTSFEEMQKIADQKLYEVKAMHHHPEVV
;
A
#
# COMPACT_ATOMS: atom_id res chain seq x y z
N MET A 1 33.76 -7.67 11.44
CA MET A 1 32.75 -8.71 11.11
C MET A 1 31.49 -7.99 10.65
N ASN A 2 30.88 -8.39 9.54
CA ASN A 2 29.60 -7.82 9.13
C ASN A 2 28.56 -8.10 10.22
N ARG A 3 27.78 -7.07 10.60
CA ARG A 3 26.70 -7.18 11.56
C ARG A 3 25.65 -8.13 11.02
N LYS A 4 25.13 -9.03 11.87
CA LYS A 4 24.07 -9.96 11.50
C LYS A 4 22.76 -9.21 11.29
N THR A 5 21.91 -9.73 10.38
CA THR A 5 20.65 -9.11 9.99
C THR A 5 19.53 -10.14 10.01
N ILE A 6 18.46 -9.86 10.73
CA ILE A 6 17.25 -10.69 10.78
C ILE A 6 16.15 -9.97 10.00
N ALA A 7 15.41 -10.71 9.16
CA ALA A 7 14.18 -10.22 8.55
C ALA A 7 12.95 -10.74 9.31
N ILE A 8 11.91 -9.93 9.40
CA ILE A 8 10.60 -10.28 9.97
C ILE A 8 9.54 -10.07 8.90
N CYS A 9 8.68 -11.06 8.68
CA CYS A 9 7.55 -11.01 7.77
C CYS A 9 6.23 -11.08 8.53
N GLU A 10 5.37 -10.10 8.30
CA GLU A 10 4.05 -10.02 8.90
C GLU A 10 3.03 -9.41 7.93
N SER A 11 1.75 -9.56 8.22
CA SER A 11 0.66 -8.98 7.44
C SER A 11 -0.43 -8.42 8.34
N GLY A 12 -0.87 -7.21 8.05
CA GLY A 12 -2.00 -6.56 8.71
C GLY A 12 -1.62 -5.59 9.84
N TYR A 13 -2.64 -5.16 10.56
CA TYR A 13 -2.46 -4.39 11.78
C TYR A 13 -1.81 -5.28 12.83
N HIS A 14 -0.76 -4.79 13.47
CA HIS A 14 -0.29 -5.43 14.68
C HIS A 14 -1.45 -5.44 15.69
N ALA A 15 -2.04 -6.61 15.93
CA ALA A 15 -2.76 -6.78 17.17
C ALA A 15 -1.77 -6.44 18.31
N ASP A 16 -2.25 -5.91 19.42
CA ASP A 16 -1.40 -5.62 20.62
C ASP A 16 -0.48 -6.80 20.98
N SER A 17 -0.88 -8.01 20.59
CA SER A 17 -0.15 -9.26 20.77
C SER A 17 1.14 -9.35 19.95
N GLU A 18 1.06 -9.17 18.64
CA GLU A 18 2.23 -9.26 17.75
C GLU A 18 3.17 -8.08 18.00
N ALA A 19 2.61 -6.88 18.24
CA ALA A 19 3.41 -5.70 18.60
C ALA A 19 4.32 -5.93 19.82
N LYS A 20 3.84 -6.60 20.88
CA LYS A 20 4.63 -6.92 22.06
C LYS A 20 5.72 -7.95 21.79
N ILE A 21 5.41 -8.98 20.97
CA ILE A 21 6.41 -9.98 20.55
C ILE A 21 7.53 -9.30 19.77
N ILE A 22 7.19 -8.48 18.78
CA ILE A 22 8.15 -7.79 17.91
C ILE A 22 8.97 -6.77 18.69
N ALA A 23 8.34 -6.02 19.60
CA ALA A 23 9.05 -5.07 20.46
C ALA A 23 10.16 -5.75 21.28
N GLU A 24 9.88 -6.92 21.84
CA GLU A 24 10.87 -7.66 22.61
C GLU A 24 11.97 -8.25 21.70
N ILE A 25 11.62 -8.70 20.48
CA ILE A 25 12.62 -9.11 19.48
C ILE A 25 13.55 -7.94 19.14
N ILE A 26 13.02 -6.74 18.89
CA ILE A 26 13.80 -5.54 18.57
C ILE A 26 14.72 -5.16 19.74
N LYS A 27 14.19 -5.19 20.97
CA LYS A 27 14.96 -4.90 22.19
C LYS A 27 16.16 -5.85 22.30
N ASN A 28 15.94 -7.16 22.20
CA ASN A 28 17.00 -8.16 22.27
C ASN A 28 18.00 -8.04 21.10
N ALA A 29 17.51 -7.74 19.89
CA ALA A 29 18.36 -7.50 18.71
C ALA A 29 19.27 -6.27 18.91
N ARG A 30 18.75 -5.21 19.53
CA ARG A 30 19.54 -4.01 19.88
C ARG A 30 20.65 -4.34 20.86
N GLU A 31 20.35 -5.10 21.93
CA GLU A 31 21.34 -5.52 22.93
C GLU A 31 22.44 -6.40 22.32
N LYS A 32 22.11 -7.21 21.34
CA LYS A 32 23.04 -8.12 20.62
C LYS A 32 23.68 -7.49 19.38
N ASN A 33 23.42 -6.22 19.10
CA ASN A 33 23.94 -5.51 17.94
C ASN A 33 23.58 -6.18 16.59
N ILE A 34 22.31 -6.59 16.45
CA ILE A 34 21.75 -7.24 15.27
C ILE A 34 20.78 -6.30 14.56
N ASN A 35 20.86 -6.17 13.23
CA ASN A 35 19.90 -5.41 12.44
C ASN A 35 18.58 -6.16 12.30
N VAL A 36 17.45 -5.42 12.25
CA VAL A 36 16.14 -5.99 11.97
C VAL A 36 15.50 -5.25 10.79
N LEU A 37 15.10 -6.02 9.78
CA LEU A 37 14.37 -5.55 8.61
C LEU A 37 12.95 -6.11 8.68
N PHE A 38 11.98 -5.23 8.79
CA PHE A 38 10.59 -5.60 8.98
C PHE A 38 9.78 -5.38 7.70
N PHE A 39 9.30 -6.46 7.09
CA PHE A 39 8.50 -6.45 5.88
C PHE A 39 7.04 -6.65 6.23
N ASN A 40 6.25 -5.60 6.07
CA ASN A 40 4.84 -5.62 6.42
C ASN A 40 3.94 -5.42 5.21
N SER A 41 2.99 -6.34 5.07
CA SER A 41 1.88 -6.22 4.13
C SER A 41 0.72 -5.49 4.80
N LEU A 42 0.12 -4.51 4.10
CA LEU A 42 -1.02 -3.73 4.60
C LEU A 42 -2.31 -4.55 4.79
N MET A 43 -2.32 -5.82 4.43
CA MET A 43 -3.53 -6.65 4.46
C MET A 43 -4.13 -6.72 5.85
N VAL A 44 -5.30 -6.14 5.98
CA VAL A 44 -6.12 -6.24 7.19
C VAL A 44 -6.73 -7.63 7.26
N LYS A 45 -6.40 -8.37 8.32
CA LYS A 45 -7.16 -9.55 8.71
C LYS A 45 -8.49 -9.05 9.29
N GLY A 46 -9.52 -8.96 8.49
CA GLY A 46 -10.82 -8.49 8.93
C GLY A 46 -11.92 -9.04 8.05
N ASP A 47 -13.13 -8.99 8.58
CA ASP A 47 -14.33 -9.32 7.85
C ASP A 47 -14.48 -8.35 6.66
N PHE A 48 -13.96 -8.72 5.52
CA PHE A 48 -14.33 -8.03 4.29
C PHE A 48 -15.85 -8.11 4.14
N PRO A 49 -16.50 -7.01 3.72
CA PRO A 49 -17.93 -7.06 3.40
C PRO A 49 -18.22 -8.25 2.50
N LYS A 50 -19.32 -8.97 2.74
CA LYS A 50 -19.74 -10.10 1.91
C LYS A 50 -19.72 -9.67 0.45
N GLY A 51 -18.85 -10.29 -0.36
CA GLY A 51 -18.69 -9.97 -1.79
C GLY A 51 -17.29 -9.49 -2.19
N ILE A 52 -16.39 -9.19 -1.26
CA ILE A 52 -14.97 -9.01 -1.58
C ILE A 52 -14.31 -10.39 -1.50
N ASP A 53 -13.96 -10.91 -2.65
CA ASP A 53 -13.27 -12.19 -2.77
C ASP A 53 -11.88 -12.10 -2.10
N LYS A 54 -11.54 -13.11 -1.29
CA LYS A 54 -10.20 -13.27 -0.69
C LYS A 54 -9.08 -13.38 -1.74
N THR A 55 -9.45 -13.63 -2.99
CA THR A 55 -8.58 -13.61 -4.17
C THR A 55 -8.53 -12.24 -4.84
N SER A 56 -9.12 -11.18 -4.22
CA SER A 56 -9.10 -9.85 -4.81
C SER A 56 -7.66 -9.43 -5.13
N ASN A 57 -7.52 -8.74 -6.24
CA ASN A 57 -6.23 -8.27 -6.76
C ASN A 57 -5.45 -7.42 -5.73
N LEU A 58 -6.14 -6.74 -4.82
CA LEU A 58 -5.56 -5.99 -3.72
C LEU A 58 -4.75 -6.89 -2.78
N VAL A 59 -5.36 -8.02 -2.36
CA VAL A 59 -4.72 -9.01 -1.47
C VAL A 59 -3.48 -9.65 -2.09
N CYS A 60 -3.45 -9.81 -3.42
CA CYS A 60 -2.31 -10.38 -4.12
C CYS A 60 -1.13 -9.41 -4.23
N GLY A 61 -1.40 -8.11 -4.39
CA GLY A 61 -0.36 -7.10 -4.59
C GLY A 61 0.41 -6.76 -3.34
N GLU A 62 -0.28 -6.62 -2.22
CA GLU A 62 0.35 -6.18 -0.97
C GLU A 62 1.37 -7.18 -0.42
N SER A 63 1.17 -8.47 -0.64
CA SER A 63 2.14 -9.51 -0.25
C SER A 63 3.41 -9.52 -1.10
N GLU A 64 3.45 -8.78 -2.20
CA GLU A 64 4.65 -8.60 -3.01
C GLU A 64 5.80 -7.93 -2.23
N ILE A 65 5.52 -7.23 -1.12
CA ILE A 65 6.54 -6.64 -0.25
C ILE A 65 7.58 -7.68 0.19
N PHE A 66 7.18 -8.94 0.37
CA PHE A 66 8.09 -10.03 0.72
C PHE A 66 9.06 -10.40 -0.41
N ASN A 67 8.83 -9.98 -1.64
CA ASN A 67 9.74 -10.16 -2.76
C ASN A 67 10.93 -9.16 -2.75
N LEU A 68 10.86 -8.13 -1.88
CA LEU A 68 12.01 -7.24 -1.62
C LEU A 68 13.11 -7.89 -0.81
N ILE A 69 12.83 -8.97 -0.09
CA ILE A 69 13.80 -9.65 0.76
C ILE A 69 14.99 -10.09 -0.07
N ASN A 70 16.16 -9.57 0.27
CA ASN A 70 17.42 -10.02 -0.31
C ASN A 70 18.05 -11.10 0.58
N TYR A 71 17.85 -12.36 0.22
CA TYR A 71 18.31 -13.52 0.97
C TYR A 71 19.84 -13.61 1.09
N GLN A 72 20.62 -12.86 0.31
CA GLN A 72 22.08 -12.76 0.45
C GLN A 72 22.51 -11.73 1.52
N LYS A 73 21.56 -10.97 2.07
CA LYS A 73 21.81 -9.88 3.02
C LYS A 73 21.17 -10.11 4.39
N ILE A 74 20.49 -11.23 4.57
CA ILE A 74 19.89 -11.62 5.86
C ILE A 74 20.52 -12.91 6.34
N ASP A 75 20.64 -13.06 7.67
CA ASP A 75 21.15 -14.26 8.33
C ASP A 75 20.04 -15.13 8.91
N GLY A 76 18.83 -14.60 9.08
CA GLY A 76 17.67 -15.32 9.61
C GLY A 76 16.35 -14.68 9.21
N LEU A 77 15.27 -15.48 9.21
CA LEU A 77 13.92 -15.03 8.91
C LEU A 77 12.95 -15.44 10.02
N ILE A 78 12.10 -14.51 10.46
CA ILE A 78 10.98 -14.76 11.36
C ILE A 78 9.69 -14.50 10.61
N ILE A 79 8.76 -15.47 10.61
CA ILE A 79 7.48 -15.37 9.92
C ILE A 79 6.35 -15.40 10.94
N PHE A 80 5.49 -14.38 10.93
CA PHE A 80 4.23 -14.40 11.67
C PHE A 80 3.15 -15.05 10.81
N GLY A 81 3.17 -16.39 10.74
CA GLY A 81 2.36 -17.16 9.80
C GLY A 81 0.86 -16.95 10.00
N LYS A 82 0.40 -16.74 11.23
CA LYS A 82 -1.00 -16.47 11.54
C LYS A 82 -1.53 -15.15 10.96
N SER A 83 -0.68 -14.13 10.87
CA SER A 83 -1.06 -12.84 10.29
C SER A 83 -1.07 -12.87 8.77
N ILE A 84 -0.21 -13.68 8.15
CA ILE A 84 -0.17 -13.86 6.69
C ILE A 84 -1.35 -14.75 6.26
N GLN A 85 -2.33 -14.16 5.58
CA GLN A 85 -3.60 -14.83 5.27
C GLN A 85 -3.51 -16.00 4.30
N LYS A 86 -2.43 -16.09 3.50
CA LYS A 86 -2.22 -17.12 2.48
C LYS A 86 -1.12 -18.08 2.91
N GLU A 87 -1.48 -19.31 3.23
CA GLU A 87 -0.54 -20.39 3.53
C GLU A 87 0.51 -20.57 2.43
N GLU A 88 0.12 -20.36 1.17
CA GLU A 88 1.01 -20.43 0.01
C GLU A 88 2.18 -19.41 0.10
N ILE A 89 1.95 -18.21 0.62
CA ILE A 89 3.00 -17.19 0.81
C ILE A 89 3.97 -17.63 1.89
N VAL A 90 3.46 -18.12 3.02
CA VAL A 90 4.29 -18.69 4.10
C VAL A 90 5.17 -19.81 3.55
N PHE A 91 4.59 -20.74 2.83
CA PHE A 91 5.31 -21.85 2.18
C PHE A 91 6.39 -21.38 1.19
N GLN A 92 6.10 -20.33 0.39
CA GLN A 92 7.10 -19.77 -0.53
C GLN A 92 8.25 -19.08 0.20
N LEU A 93 7.98 -18.37 1.30
CA LEU A 93 9.02 -17.76 2.14
C LEU A 93 9.94 -18.83 2.71
N GLN A 94 9.37 -19.93 3.23
CA GLN A 94 10.11 -21.07 3.74
C GLN A 94 11.01 -21.70 2.68
N LYS A 95 10.46 -22.04 1.50
CA LYS A 95 11.24 -22.60 0.39
C LYS A 95 12.40 -21.71 -0.04
N ARG A 96 12.21 -20.38 0.01
CA ARG A 96 13.30 -19.44 -0.30
C ARG A 96 14.38 -19.46 0.78
N CYS A 97 14.01 -19.61 2.05
CA CYS A 97 14.97 -19.80 3.14
C CYS A 97 15.76 -21.09 2.99
N GLU A 98 15.10 -22.21 2.74
CA GLU A 98 15.75 -23.50 2.49
C GLU A 98 16.75 -23.43 1.32
N LYS A 99 16.32 -22.86 0.18
CA LYS A 99 17.17 -22.71 -1.01
C LYS A 99 18.43 -21.86 -0.75
N ASN A 100 18.35 -20.89 0.16
CA ASN A 100 19.45 -19.98 0.48
C ASN A 100 20.17 -20.36 1.80
N HIS A 101 19.82 -21.49 2.41
CA HIS A 101 20.37 -21.98 3.69
C HIS A 101 20.25 -20.97 4.83
N ILE A 102 19.09 -20.27 4.90
CA ILE A 102 18.79 -19.28 5.93
C ILE A 102 17.86 -19.91 6.95
N PRO A 103 18.21 -19.88 8.25
CA PRO A 103 17.32 -20.39 9.29
C PRO A 103 16.03 -19.56 9.35
N CYS A 104 14.90 -20.24 9.58
CA CYS A 104 13.59 -19.66 9.63
C CYS A 104 12.80 -20.15 10.83
N ILE A 105 12.14 -19.22 11.54
CA ILE A 105 11.23 -19.52 12.64
C ILE A 105 9.83 -19.02 12.30
N ASN A 106 8.84 -19.82 12.68
CA ASN A 106 7.45 -19.46 12.53
C ASN A 106 6.81 -19.14 13.88
N VAL A 107 6.03 -18.06 13.92
CA VAL A 107 5.34 -17.60 15.13
C VAL A 107 3.83 -17.73 14.95
N ASN A 108 3.20 -18.51 15.84
CA ASN A 108 1.75 -18.74 15.87
C ASN A 108 1.17 -19.27 14.54
N ASP A 109 1.91 -20.11 13.81
CA ASP A 109 1.36 -20.74 12.61
C ASP A 109 0.58 -22.02 12.92
N PRO A 110 -0.66 -22.07 12.49
CA PRO A 110 -1.47 -23.27 12.63
C PRO A 110 -1.09 -24.43 11.70
N ALA A 111 -0.34 -24.15 10.64
CA ALA A 111 -0.12 -25.13 9.56
C ALA A 111 1.12 -26.02 9.77
N HIS A 112 1.97 -25.72 10.76
CA HIS A 112 3.17 -26.50 11.12
C HIS A 112 4.07 -26.94 9.95
N PHE A 113 4.28 -26.07 8.96
CA PHE A 113 5.12 -26.39 7.80
C PHE A 113 6.63 -26.30 8.07
N LEU A 114 7.03 -25.72 9.21
CA LEU A 114 8.44 -25.50 9.57
C LEU A 114 8.92 -26.42 10.68
N GLU A 115 10.26 -26.61 10.70
CA GLU A 115 10.97 -27.34 11.75
C GLU A 115 11.07 -26.57 13.08
N HIS A 116 10.87 -25.23 13.08
CA HIS A 116 11.04 -24.39 14.27
C HIS A 116 9.83 -23.47 14.46
N ASN A 117 9.04 -23.75 15.49
CA ASN A 117 7.81 -23.03 15.80
C ASN A 117 7.80 -22.51 17.24
N VAL A 118 7.25 -21.29 17.41
CA VAL A 118 6.87 -20.75 18.72
C VAL A 118 5.37 -20.49 18.69
N THR A 119 4.62 -21.20 19.54
CA THR A 119 3.16 -21.11 19.60
C THR A 119 2.68 -20.64 20.98
N ILE A 120 1.55 -19.93 21.00
CA ILE A 120 0.84 -19.57 22.23
C ILE A 120 -0.45 -20.39 22.25
N SER A 121 -0.59 -21.28 23.23
CA SER A 121 -1.68 -22.23 23.30
C SER A 121 -2.98 -21.57 23.77
N ASN A 122 -4.01 -21.57 22.94
CA ASN A 122 -5.37 -21.19 23.33
C ASN A 122 -6.02 -22.27 24.22
N GLU A 123 -5.75 -23.55 23.94
CA GLU A 123 -6.34 -24.67 24.67
C GLU A 123 -5.85 -24.69 26.12
N ASP A 124 -4.55 -24.75 26.35
CA ASP A 124 -3.98 -24.74 27.71
C ASP A 124 -4.44 -23.51 28.50
N SER A 125 -4.56 -22.37 27.82
CA SER A 125 -4.97 -21.10 28.41
C SER A 125 -6.44 -21.12 28.84
N MET A 126 -7.34 -21.65 28.04
CA MET A 126 -8.76 -21.75 28.37
C MET A 126 -9.01 -22.83 29.44
N GLU A 127 -8.24 -23.92 29.44
CA GLU A 127 -8.29 -24.93 30.49
C GLU A 127 -8.05 -24.30 31.88
N LEU A 128 -7.09 -23.35 32.01
CA LEU A 128 -6.84 -22.66 33.27
C LEU A 128 -8.08 -21.91 33.80
N VAL A 129 -8.81 -21.23 32.93
CA VAL A 129 -10.03 -20.49 33.30
C VAL A 129 -11.13 -21.44 33.79
N VAL A 130 -11.40 -22.47 32.99
CA VAL A 130 -12.51 -23.38 33.28
C VAL A 130 -12.18 -24.26 34.49
N GLU A 131 -10.94 -24.74 34.62
CA GLU A 131 -10.48 -25.48 35.82
C GLU A 131 -10.62 -24.65 37.09
N HIS A 132 -10.27 -23.37 37.07
CA HIS A 132 -10.45 -22.47 38.20
C HIS A 132 -11.91 -22.42 38.66
N LEU A 133 -12.86 -22.25 37.71
CA LEU A 133 -14.27 -22.23 38.05
C LEU A 133 -14.76 -23.55 38.64
N VAL A 134 -14.29 -24.67 38.11
CA VAL A 134 -14.70 -26.02 38.59
C VAL A 134 -14.01 -26.35 39.91
N LYS A 135 -12.70 -26.13 40.07
CA LYS A 135 -11.94 -26.56 41.25
C LYS A 135 -12.13 -25.63 42.44
N ASP A 136 -12.00 -24.31 42.20
CA ASP A 136 -11.93 -23.34 43.30
C ASP A 136 -13.32 -22.83 43.67
N HIS A 137 -14.19 -22.59 42.68
CA HIS A 137 -15.56 -22.14 42.90
C HIS A 137 -16.58 -23.27 42.96
N LYS A 138 -16.21 -24.54 42.69
CA LYS A 138 -17.09 -25.73 42.74
C LYS A 138 -18.28 -25.61 41.81
N LEU A 139 -18.14 -24.93 40.68
CA LEU A 139 -19.23 -24.72 39.74
C LEU A 139 -19.42 -25.93 38.82
N THR A 140 -20.67 -26.25 38.53
CA THR A 140 -21.09 -27.33 37.63
C THR A 140 -21.96 -26.85 36.46
N LYS A 141 -22.45 -25.62 36.54
CA LYS A 141 -23.33 -25.02 35.53
C LYS A 141 -22.62 -23.79 34.93
N ILE A 142 -21.76 -24.06 33.98
CA ILE A 142 -20.90 -23.05 33.36
C ILE A 142 -21.34 -22.86 31.91
N ASN A 143 -21.63 -21.63 31.49
CA ASN A 143 -21.95 -21.32 30.10
C ASN A 143 -20.70 -20.84 29.35
N PHE A 144 -20.64 -21.09 28.05
CA PHE A 144 -19.57 -20.66 27.19
C PHE A 144 -20.11 -19.75 26.06
N ILE A 145 -19.47 -18.60 25.86
CA ILE A 145 -19.75 -17.71 24.74
C ILE A 145 -18.50 -17.63 23.87
N GLY A 146 -18.55 -18.28 22.71
CA GLY A 146 -17.49 -18.27 21.71
C GLY A 146 -17.54 -17.05 20.79
N GLY A 147 -16.54 -16.91 19.93
CA GLY A 147 -16.51 -15.96 18.83
C GLY A 147 -17.38 -16.40 17.64
N TYR A 148 -16.84 -16.40 16.43
CA TYR A 148 -17.51 -16.97 15.25
C TYR A 148 -17.42 -18.51 15.28
N ARG A 149 -18.48 -19.19 14.85
CA ARG A 149 -18.58 -20.66 14.89
C ARG A 149 -17.46 -21.35 14.10
N ASP A 150 -17.09 -20.80 12.94
CA ASP A 150 -16.09 -21.37 12.04
C ASP A 150 -14.66 -20.86 12.31
N ASN A 151 -14.47 -20.09 13.39
CA ASN A 151 -13.17 -19.56 13.76
C ASN A 151 -12.36 -20.61 14.53
N LYS A 152 -11.10 -20.83 14.12
CA LYS A 152 -10.20 -21.82 14.71
C LYS A 152 -9.96 -21.56 16.21
N GLU A 153 -9.71 -20.31 16.61
CA GLU A 153 -9.47 -19.94 18.02
C GLU A 153 -10.71 -20.21 18.88
N THR A 154 -11.91 -19.90 18.34
CA THR A 154 -13.18 -20.24 19.02
C THR A 154 -13.27 -21.74 19.28
N ASN A 155 -12.92 -22.55 18.28
CA ASN A 155 -13.00 -24.02 18.38
C ASN A 155 -11.97 -24.57 19.37
N GLU A 156 -10.73 -24.07 19.38
CA GLU A 156 -9.69 -24.43 20.34
C GLU A 156 -10.15 -24.12 21.78
N ARG A 157 -10.67 -22.90 22.03
CA ARG A 157 -11.18 -22.48 23.34
C ARG A 157 -12.42 -23.29 23.76
N LEU A 158 -13.33 -23.60 22.82
CA LEU A 158 -14.50 -24.45 23.08
C LEU A 158 -14.11 -25.89 23.40
N ASN A 159 -13.13 -26.45 22.67
CA ASN A 159 -12.64 -27.81 22.92
C ASN A 159 -12.02 -27.90 24.31
N ALA A 160 -11.23 -26.93 24.71
CA ALA A 160 -10.65 -26.84 26.05
C ALA A 160 -11.74 -26.78 27.14
N TYR A 161 -12.78 -25.94 26.95
CA TYR A 161 -13.93 -25.89 27.83
C TYR A 161 -14.60 -27.27 27.97
N LYS A 162 -14.91 -27.95 26.87
CA LYS A 162 -15.52 -29.27 26.86
C LYS A 162 -14.62 -30.32 27.54
N LYS A 163 -13.31 -30.28 27.26
CA LYS A 163 -12.31 -31.18 27.84
C LYS A 163 -12.26 -31.09 29.36
N VAL A 164 -12.26 -29.87 29.91
CA VAL A 164 -12.27 -29.67 31.35
C VAL A 164 -13.57 -30.18 31.98
N LEU A 165 -14.74 -29.85 31.44
CA LEU A 165 -16.01 -30.37 31.97
C LEU A 165 -16.02 -31.91 31.99
N THR A 166 -15.60 -32.53 30.91
CA THR A 166 -15.50 -34.02 30.80
C THR A 166 -14.53 -34.58 31.85
N LYS A 167 -13.37 -33.95 32.07
CA LYS A 167 -12.37 -34.35 33.06
C LYS A 167 -12.93 -34.37 34.48
N TYR A 168 -13.87 -33.47 34.80
CA TYR A 168 -14.51 -33.36 36.10
C TYR A 168 -15.91 -34.03 36.16
N ASN A 169 -16.28 -34.86 35.17
CA ASN A 169 -17.55 -35.52 35.04
C ASN A 169 -18.77 -34.57 35.07
N ILE A 170 -18.60 -33.37 34.51
CA ILE A 170 -19.67 -32.38 34.35
C ILE A 170 -20.27 -32.56 32.94
N PRO A 171 -21.58 -32.72 32.78
CA PRO A 171 -22.20 -32.86 31.46
C PRO A 171 -21.96 -31.64 30.57
N VAL A 172 -21.59 -31.88 29.31
CA VAL A 172 -21.52 -30.83 28.29
C VAL A 172 -22.93 -30.67 27.68
N GLU A 173 -23.57 -29.57 27.99
CA GLU A 173 -24.92 -29.25 27.52
C GLU A 173 -24.83 -28.24 26.37
N ASP A 174 -25.37 -28.57 25.19
CA ASP A 174 -25.28 -27.67 24.01
C ASP A 174 -26.04 -26.36 24.24
N ASP A 175 -27.10 -26.37 25.07
CA ASP A 175 -27.86 -25.17 25.47
C ASP A 175 -27.04 -24.15 26.26
N ARG A 176 -25.87 -24.53 26.77
CA ARG A 176 -24.93 -23.67 27.49
C ARG A 176 -23.82 -23.12 26.60
N ILE A 177 -23.87 -23.41 25.29
CA ILE A 177 -22.85 -22.95 24.32
C ILE A 177 -23.51 -22.01 23.33
N ALA A 178 -22.96 -20.78 23.21
CA ALA A 178 -23.45 -19.76 22.31
C ALA A 178 -22.28 -19.03 21.62
N TYR A 179 -22.57 -18.21 20.61
CA TYR A 179 -21.56 -17.51 19.80
C TYR A 179 -21.89 -16.01 19.73
N GLY A 180 -21.02 -15.19 20.33
CA GLY A 180 -21.16 -13.73 20.45
C GLY A 180 -20.34 -12.94 19.43
N HIS A 181 -19.73 -13.61 18.44
CA HIS A 181 -18.99 -13.02 17.33
C HIS A 181 -17.84 -12.09 17.77
N PHE A 182 -17.22 -12.37 18.91
CA PHE A 182 -16.15 -11.56 19.54
C PHE A 182 -16.57 -10.13 19.91
N TRP A 183 -17.87 -9.80 19.88
CA TRP A 183 -18.38 -8.45 20.06
C TRP A 183 -19.68 -8.43 20.87
N MET A 184 -20.42 -7.33 20.77
CA MET A 184 -21.65 -7.05 21.52
C MET A 184 -22.78 -8.09 21.35
N HIS A 185 -22.75 -8.95 20.33
CA HIS A 185 -23.71 -10.05 20.16
C HIS A 185 -23.67 -11.06 21.33
N ALA A 186 -22.61 -11.02 22.16
CA ALA A 186 -22.58 -11.77 23.41
C ALA A 186 -23.74 -11.44 24.34
N VAL A 187 -24.27 -10.21 24.28
CA VAL A 187 -25.45 -9.79 25.06
C VAL A 187 -26.69 -10.60 24.68
N ASP A 188 -26.90 -10.88 23.39
CA ASP A 188 -28.06 -11.67 22.95
C ASP A 188 -27.93 -13.14 23.41
N CYS A 189 -26.72 -13.67 23.48
CA CYS A 189 -26.44 -14.97 24.07
C CYS A 189 -26.87 -15.01 25.56
N VAL A 190 -26.54 -13.97 26.30
CA VAL A 190 -26.89 -13.86 27.73
C VAL A 190 -28.39 -13.74 27.92
N LYS A 191 -29.10 -12.96 27.11
CA LYS A 191 -30.59 -12.89 27.15
C LYS A 191 -31.23 -14.26 27.00
N GLU A 192 -30.70 -15.09 26.08
CA GLU A 192 -31.20 -16.45 25.86
C GLU A 192 -30.88 -17.36 27.06
N PHE A 193 -29.70 -17.27 27.65
CA PHE A 193 -29.34 -18.00 28.86
C PHE A 193 -30.24 -17.61 30.06
N LEU A 194 -30.55 -16.33 30.24
CA LEU A 194 -31.48 -15.84 31.26
C LEU A 194 -32.88 -16.40 31.05
N ARG A 195 -33.40 -16.37 29.82
CA ARG A 195 -34.73 -16.90 29.48
C ARG A 195 -34.83 -18.39 29.81
N LYS A 196 -33.76 -19.15 29.68
CA LYS A 196 -33.70 -20.58 30.02
C LYS A 196 -33.37 -20.86 31.47
N GLY A 197 -33.07 -19.86 32.28
CA GLY A 197 -32.67 -20.04 33.70
C GLY A 197 -31.32 -20.72 33.87
N LEU A 198 -30.40 -20.54 32.93
CA LEU A 198 -29.13 -21.29 32.82
C LEU A 198 -27.92 -20.57 33.41
N LEU A 199 -28.05 -19.60 34.31
CA LEU A 199 -26.93 -18.77 34.76
C LEU A 199 -26.39 -19.16 36.14
N GLN A 200 -25.13 -19.58 36.18
CA GLN A 200 -24.26 -19.64 37.37
C GLN A 200 -22.92 -18.98 37.07
N ALA A 201 -22.31 -19.31 35.93
CA ALA A 201 -21.12 -18.67 35.44
C ALA A 201 -21.14 -18.58 33.92
N ILE A 202 -20.44 -17.58 33.38
CA ILE A 202 -20.22 -17.38 31.94
C ILE A 202 -18.73 -17.23 31.68
N VAL A 203 -18.20 -18.10 30.79
CA VAL A 203 -16.88 -18.03 30.24
C VAL A 203 -16.98 -17.43 28.85
N CYS A 204 -16.44 -16.24 28.66
CA CYS A 204 -16.38 -15.57 27.36
C CYS A 204 -15.05 -15.88 26.68
N ALA A 205 -15.08 -16.12 25.37
CA ALA A 205 -13.88 -16.40 24.60
C ALA A 205 -12.97 -15.19 24.40
N ASN A 206 -13.40 -13.96 24.77
CA ASN A 206 -12.51 -12.80 24.90
C ASN A 206 -13.01 -11.81 25.97
N ASP A 207 -12.14 -10.85 26.35
CA ASP A 207 -12.43 -9.84 27.37
C ASP A 207 -13.51 -8.85 26.92
N THR A 208 -13.53 -8.49 25.65
CA THR A 208 -14.50 -7.53 25.09
C THR A 208 -15.94 -8.06 25.26
N MET A 209 -16.20 -9.32 24.91
CA MET A 209 -17.51 -9.93 25.15
C MET A 209 -17.84 -9.98 26.62
N ALA A 210 -16.86 -10.33 27.48
CA ALA A 210 -17.08 -10.41 28.92
C ALA A 210 -17.48 -9.06 29.52
N ILE A 211 -16.89 -7.97 29.07
CA ILE A 211 -17.24 -6.60 29.49
C ILE A 211 -18.67 -6.25 29.08
N PHE A 212 -19.08 -6.50 27.83
CA PHE A 212 -20.47 -6.29 27.39
C PHE A 212 -21.47 -7.13 28.17
N VAL A 213 -21.09 -8.37 28.48
CA VAL A 213 -21.91 -9.29 29.30
C VAL A 213 -22.09 -8.74 30.72
N ILE A 214 -21.03 -8.29 31.37
CA ILE A 214 -21.08 -7.72 32.73
C ILE A 214 -21.93 -6.44 32.72
N ASP A 215 -21.74 -5.56 31.74
CA ASP A 215 -22.50 -4.31 31.65
C ASP A 215 -24.00 -4.58 31.51
N TYR A 216 -24.38 -5.48 30.60
CA TYR A 216 -25.77 -5.89 30.43
C TYR A 216 -26.37 -6.50 31.70
N LEU A 217 -25.66 -7.45 32.35
CA LEU A 217 -26.14 -8.09 33.56
C LEU A 217 -26.33 -7.11 34.73
N LYS A 218 -25.42 -6.14 34.89
CA LYS A 218 -25.54 -5.06 35.87
C LYS A 218 -26.78 -4.19 35.61
N ASN A 219 -27.07 -3.87 34.37
CA ASN A 219 -28.26 -3.09 33.99
C ASN A 219 -29.56 -3.86 34.24
N GLU A 220 -29.53 -5.19 34.16
CA GLU A 220 -30.66 -6.09 34.56
C GLU A 220 -30.74 -6.32 36.07
N GLY A 221 -29.83 -5.71 36.86
CA GLY A 221 -29.88 -5.76 38.34
C GLY A 221 -29.08 -6.90 38.97
N TYR A 222 -28.34 -7.70 38.20
CA TYR A 222 -27.49 -8.77 38.73
C TYR A 222 -26.17 -8.21 39.29
N LYS A 223 -25.74 -8.80 40.39
CA LYS A 223 -24.45 -8.45 41.04
C LYS A 223 -23.37 -9.43 40.65
N ILE A 224 -22.36 -8.93 39.98
CA ILE A 224 -21.15 -9.69 39.61
C ILE A 224 -20.09 -9.46 40.70
N PRO A 225 -19.51 -10.50 41.27
CA PRO A 225 -19.67 -11.95 41.01
C PRO A 225 -20.74 -12.65 41.86
N LYS A 226 -21.46 -11.93 42.72
CA LYS A 226 -22.31 -12.55 43.77
C LYS A 226 -23.39 -13.45 43.17
N ASP A 227 -24.09 -12.98 42.14
CA ASP A 227 -25.19 -13.70 41.51
C ASP A 227 -24.72 -14.53 40.33
N ILE A 228 -23.77 -13.99 39.53
CA ILE A 228 -23.22 -14.62 38.34
C ILE A 228 -21.71 -14.32 38.27
N ILE A 229 -20.92 -15.34 38.02
CA ILE A 229 -19.50 -15.19 37.73
C ILE A 229 -19.30 -14.99 36.22
N VAL A 230 -18.42 -14.03 35.84
CA VAL A 230 -18.05 -13.80 34.43
C VAL A 230 -16.54 -13.80 34.31
N THR A 231 -16.03 -14.54 33.31
CA THR A 231 -14.60 -14.55 33.00
C THR A 231 -14.38 -14.23 31.52
N GLY A 232 -13.26 -13.58 31.23
CA GLY A 232 -12.80 -13.27 29.89
C GLY A 232 -11.60 -14.10 29.45
N PHE A 233 -10.94 -13.62 28.38
CA PHE A 233 -9.77 -14.21 27.77
C PHE A 233 -9.04 -13.13 26.98
N ASP A 234 -7.72 -13.17 26.83
CA ASP A 234 -6.75 -12.31 26.16
C ASP A 234 -5.93 -11.41 27.11
N GLY A 235 -6.45 -11.03 28.29
CA GLY A 235 -5.76 -10.16 29.24
C GLY A 235 -5.63 -8.72 28.74
N ASN A 236 -6.66 -8.25 28.04
CA ASN A 236 -6.71 -6.88 27.54
C ASN A 236 -6.68 -5.88 28.69
N SER A 237 -6.14 -4.70 28.43
CA SER A 237 -6.00 -3.65 29.43
C SER A 237 -7.33 -3.20 30.04
N ASP A 238 -8.43 -3.24 29.27
CA ASP A 238 -9.77 -2.92 29.75
C ASP A 238 -10.23 -3.90 30.85
N ALA A 239 -9.78 -5.17 30.81
CA ALA A 239 -10.09 -6.16 31.84
C ALA A 239 -9.62 -5.73 33.24
N PHE A 240 -8.58 -4.92 33.34
CA PHE A 240 -7.99 -4.47 34.61
C PHE A 240 -8.58 -3.17 35.12
N THR A 241 -9.20 -2.37 34.25
CA THR A 241 -9.73 -1.04 34.59
C THR A 241 -11.24 -1.04 34.72
N TYR A 242 -11.93 -2.06 34.17
CA TYR A 242 -13.37 -2.22 34.28
C TYR A 242 -13.81 -2.54 35.72
N GLU A 243 -15.07 -2.28 36.06
CA GLU A 243 -15.62 -2.54 37.38
C GLU A 243 -16.86 -3.44 37.29
N PRO A 244 -16.84 -4.65 37.90
CA PRO A 244 -15.68 -5.29 38.58
C PRO A 244 -14.56 -5.66 37.60
N SER A 245 -13.30 -5.62 38.07
CA SER A 245 -12.15 -6.03 37.27
C SER A 245 -12.28 -7.50 36.85
N LEU A 246 -11.92 -7.78 35.59
CA LEU A 246 -12.25 -9.03 34.91
C LEU A 246 -11.18 -10.11 35.13
N THR A 247 -11.58 -11.26 35.66
CA THR A 247 -10.77 -12.48 35.66
C THR A 247 -10.57 -12.93 34.23
N THR A 248 -9.33 -13.07 33.81
CA THR A 248 -8.94 -13.34 32.43
C THR A 248 -7.64 -14.14 32.33
N VAL A 249 -7.23 -14.49 31.13
CA VAL A 249 -5.92 -15.07 30.85
C VAL A 249 -5.04 -14.02 30.20
N ARG A 250 -3.84 -13.84 30.70
CA ARG A 250 -2.80 -13.00 30.08
C ARG A 250 -1.83 -13.88 29.33
N HIS A 251 -1.70 -13.62 28.04
CA HIS A 251 -0.65 -14.22 27.23
C HIS A 251 0.70 -13.55 27.52
N ARG A 252 1.77 -14.34 27.54
CA ARG A 252 3.13 -13.88 27.84
C ARG A 252 3.85 -13.49 26.54
N TYR A 253 3.33 -12.47 25.85
CA TYR A 253 3.83 -12.05 24.54
C TYR A 253 5.28 -11.59 24.56
N GLU A 254 5.68 -10.83 25.58
CA GLU A 254 7.06 -10.37 25.75
C GLU A 254 8.01 -11.57 25.94
N TYR A 255 7.60 -12.55 26.73
CA TYR A 255 8.38 -13.79 26.89
C TYR A 255 8.46 -14.59 25.59
N ALA A 256 7.37 -14.66 24.82
CA ALA A 256 7.38 -15.27 23.49
C ALA A 256 8.39 -14.58 22.57
N GLY A 257 8.44 -13.25 22.58
CA GLY A 257 9.43 -12.46 21.82
C GLY A 257 10.88 -12.78 22.19
N SER A 258 11.15 -12.92 23.49
CA SER A 258 12.48 -13.33 23.97
C SER A 258 12.85 -14.74 23.49
N VAL A 259 11.90 -15.69 23.55
CA VAL A 259 12.10 -17.08 23.09
C VAL A 259 12.36 -17.13 21.57
N VAL A 260 11.54 -16.42 20.79
CA VAL A 260 11.73 -16.32 19.33
C VAL A 260 13.12 -15.78 18.99
N PHE A 261 13.54 -14.71 19.68
CA PHE A 261 14.86 -14.12 19.45
C PHE A 261 15.98 -15.07 19.84
N GLU A 262 15.90 -15.73 21.00
CA GLU A 262 16.91 -16.69 21.46
C GLU A 262 17.03 -17.89 20.50
N MET A 263 15.90 -18.38 19.97
CA MET A 263 15.89 -19.46 19.01
C MET A 263 16.56 -19.04 17.68
N ILE A 264 16.19 -17.88 17.11
CA ILE A 264 16.81 -17.43 15.85
C ILE A 264 18.30 -17.11 16.06
N GLU A 265 18.70 -16.54 17.20
CA GLU A 265 20.10 -16.29 17.55
C GLU A 265 20.91 -17.59 17.58
N LYS A 266 20.39 -18.65 18.19
CA LYS A 266 21.02 -19.97 18.19
C LYS A 266 21.21 -20.53 16.77
N LEU A 267 20.16 -20.46 15.97
CA LEU A 267 20.17 -20.98 14.60
C LEU A 267 21.17 -20.22 13.69
N ILE A 268 21.20 -18.90 13.74
CA ILE A 268 22.15 -18.09 12.96
C ILE A 268 23.60 -18.25 13.42
N ASN A 269 23.82 -18.79 14.63
CA ASN A 269 25.13 -19.16 15.16
C ASN A 269 25.50 -20.64 14.94
N GLY A 270 24.70 -21.37 14.14
CA GLY A 270 24.99 -22.75 13.72
C GLY A 270 24.53 -23.84 14.69
N ILE A 271 23.71 -23.51 15.69
CA ILE A 271 23.11 -24.49 16.59
C ILE A 271 21.82 -25.02 15.94
N THR A 272 21.84 -26.25 15.42
CA THR A 272 20.72 -26.81 14.63
C THR A 272 19.65 -27.52 15.48
N HIS A 273 19.97 -27.93 16.71
CA HIS A 273 19.01 -28.64 17.57
C HIS A 273 18.21 -27.68 18.45
N VAL A 274 17.32 -26.91 17.82
CA VAL A 274 16.37 -26.04 18.51
C VAL A 274 14.99 -26.68 18.44
N LYS A 275 14.35 -26.89 19.60
CA LYS A 275 13.01 -27.52 19.66
C LYS A 275 11.93 -26.46 19.55
N ASP A 276 10.76 -26.89 19.08
CA ASP A 276 9.54 -26.11 19.12
C ASP A 276 9.19 -25.73 20.57
N GLU A 277 8.69 -24.51 20.75
CA GLU A 277 8.31 -24.01 22.06
C GLU A 277 6.83 -23.60 22.08
N THR A 278 6.14 -24.06 23.15
CA THR A 278 4.75 -23.65 23.43
C THR A 278 4.72 -22.76 24.66
N ILE A 279 4.35 -21.52 24.46
CA ILE A 279 4.30 -20.51 25.51
C ILE A 279 2.99 -20.65 26.31
N LYS A 280 3.12 -20.89 27.60
CA LYS A 280 1.98 -20.97 28.51
C LYS A 280 1.56 -19.58 28.99
N SER A 281 0.26 -19.37 29.04
CA SER A 281 -0.35 -18.14 29.54
C SER A 281 -0.52 -18.15 31.06
N GLU A 282 -0.87 -17.02 31.65
CA GLU A 282 -1.12 -16.84 33.07
C GLU A 282 -2.58 -16.55 33.34
N LEU A 283 -3.18 -17.26 34.29
CA LEU A 283 -4.52 -16.93 34.79
C LEU A 283 -4.42 -15.75 35.76
N ILE A 284 -5.14 -14.68 35.46
CA ILE A 284 -5.21 -13.47 36.29
C ILE A 284 -6.55 -13.43 37.01
N LEU A 285 -6.54 -13.74 38.29
CA LEU A 285 -7.71 -13.73 39.15
C LEU A 285 -8.07 -12.30 39.56
N GLN A 286 -9.34 -11.94 39.39
CA GLN A 286 -9.85 -10.61 39.65
C GLN A 286 -11.28 -10.64 40.27
N GLU A 287 -11.89 -9.45 40.42
CA GLU A 287 -13.15 -9.28 41.12
C GLU A 287 -14.34 -10.02 40.46
N SER A 288 -14.35 -10.17 39.13
CA SER A 288 -15.50 -10.74 38.39
C SER A 288 -15.74 -12.23 38.67
N CYS A 289 -14.78 -12.96 39.24
CA CYS A 289 -14.98 -14.31 39.77
C CYS A 289 -15.10 -14.35 41.30
N GLY A 290 -14.90 -13.23 41.99
CA GLY A 290 -14.97 -13.14 43.47
C GLY A 290 -13.64 -13.42 44.18
N CYS A 291 -12.56 -13.65 43.47
CA CYS A 291 -11.26 -13.81 44.04
C CYS A 291 -10.63 -12.46 44.46
N LYS A 292 -9.75 -12.47 45.46
CA LYS A 292 -9.04 -11.26 45.87
C LYS A 292 -8.04 -10.87 44.76
N THR A 293 -8.16 -9.65 44.25
CA THR A 293 -7.19 -9.12 43.31
C THR A 293 -5.90 -8.74 44.00
N LYS A 294 -4.75 -9.08 43.40
CA LYS A 294 -3.44 -8.64 43.81
C LYS A 294 -3.00 -7.32 43.14
N ASN A 295 -3.71 -6.91 42.10
CA ASN A 295 -3.33 -5.75 41.29
C ASN A 295 -4.07 -4.49 41.77
N LYS A 296 -3.31 -3.41 42.02
CA LYS A 296 -3.87 -2.06 42.15
C LYS A 296 -4.40 -1.60 40.79
N LYS A 297 -5.51 -0.83 40.79
CA LYS A 297 -5.99 -0.16 39.58
C LYS A 297 -4.86 0.67 38.97
N ASP A 298 -4.53 0.40 37.72
CA ASP A 298 -3.46 1.11 37.01
C ASP A 298 -4.01 2.42 36.44
N TYR A 299 -3.94 3.48 37.22
CA TYR A 299 -4.37 4.82 36.80
C TYR A 299 -3.53 5.36 35.66
N ASP A 300 -2.26 4.98 35.56
CA ASP A 300 -1.39 5.40 34.45
C ASP A 300 -1.88 4.87 33.12
N PHE A 301 -2.52 3.70 33.12
CA PHE A 301 -3.17 3.12 31.95
C PHE A 301 -4.35 3.96 31.46
N ILE A 302 -5.20 4.44 32.40
CA ILE A 302 -6.36 5.29 32.06
C ILE A 302 -5.86 6.59 31.41
N VAL A 303 -4.84 7.23 31.97
CA VAL A 303 -4.23 8.45 31.42
C VAL A 303 -3.65 8.19 30.03
N LYS A 304 -2.92 7.08 29.84
CA LYS A 304 -2.37 6.70 28.53
C LYS A 304 -3.46 6.48 27.47
N ASN A 305 -4.60 5.87 27.84
CA ASN A 305 -5.72 5.69 26.90
C ASN A 305 -6.36 7.03 26.50
N TYR A 306 -6.50 7.98 27.42
CA TYR A 306 -6.95 9.33 27.08
C TYR A 306 -5.97 10.04 26.13
N GLN A 307 -4.68 9.94 26.40
CA GLN A 307 -3.64 10.51 25.53
C GLN A 307 -3.66 9.91 24.13
N LYS A 308 -3.80 8.57 24.01
CA LYS A 308 -3.96 7.89 22.73
C LYS A 308 -5.19 8.37 21.95
N ARG A 309 -6.33 8.53 22.63
CA ARG A 309 -7.57 9.01 22.01
C ARG A 309 -7.45 10.44 21.50
N ASP A 310 -6.81 11.32 22.27
CA ASP A 310 -6.57 12.71 21.87
C ASP A 310 -5.58 12.81 20.71
N ALA A 311 -4.52 12.03 20.77
CA ALA A 311 -3.55 11.87 19.70
C ALA A 311 -4.21 11.40 18.39
N PHE A 312 -5.05 10.37 18.44
CA PHE A 312 -5.80 9.88 17.27
C PHE A 312 -6.74 10.93 16.70
N THR A 313 -7.41 11.71 17.55
CA THR A 313 -8.26 12.82 17.11
C THR A 313 -7.46 13.89 16.37
N THR A 314 -6.28 14.24 16.88
CA THR A 314 -5.37 15.20 16.25
C THR A 314 -4.84 14.67 14.91
N PHE A 315 -4.44 13.42 14.86
CA PHE A 315 -4.03 12.73 13.64
C PHE A 315 -5.13 12.78 12.56
N THR A 316 -6.37 12.43 12.94
CA THR A 316 -7.52 12.45 12.01
C THR A 316 -7.75 13.85 11.42
N LYS A 317 -7.60 14.91 12.22
CA LYS A 317 -7.69 16.30 11.73
C LYS A 317 -6.59 16.63 10.71
N GLN A 318 -5.37 16.14 10.94
CA GLN A 318 -4.26 16.34 9.98
C GLN A 318 -4.49 15.57 8.68
N MET A 319 -5.03 14.37 8.75
CA MET A 319 -5.42 13.58 7.58
C MET A 319 -6.43 14.33 6.72
N VAL A 320 -7.51 14.85 7.33
CA VAL A 320 -8.53 15.64 6.61
C VAL A 320 -7.92 16.88 5.96
N ARG A 321 -7.01 17.59 6.63
CA ARG A 321 -6.32 18.73 6.03
C ARG A 321 -5.51 18.32 4.81
N SER A 322 -4.72 17.27 4.91
CA SER A 322 -3.97 16.70 3.79
C SER A 322 -4.87 16.32 2.61
N ASP A 323 -6.11 15.86 2.88
CA ASP A 323 -7.08 15.50 1.84
C ASP A 323 -7.62 16.75 1.10
N ILE A 324 -7.80 17.84 1.80
CA ILE A 324 -8.29 19.12 1.21
C ILE A 324 -7.25 19.67 0.21
N TYR A 325 -5.97 19.70 0.59
CA TYR A 325 -4.91 20.25 -0.27
C TYR A 325 -4.59 19.36 -1.47
N PHE A 326 -4.80 18.05 -1.39
CA PHE A 326 -4.50 17.10 -2.45
C PHE A 326 -5.13 17.45 -3.81
N PHE A 327 -6.31 18.04 -3.84
CA PHE A 327 -6.99 18.37 -5.10
C PHE A 327 -6.34 19.51 -5.88
N ASP A 328 -5.57 20.36 -5.21
CA ASP A 328 -4.91 21.52 -5.79
C ASP A 328 -3.46 21.23 -6.24
N ASP A 329 -2.93 20.03 -5.95
CA ASP A 329 -1.56 19.67 -6.31
C ASP A 329 -1.37 19.62 -7.83
N GLU A 330 -0.50 20.48 -8.35
CA GLU A 330 -0.19 20.56 -9.77
C GLU A 330 1.04 19.70 -10.15
N ASN A 331 1.95 19.52 -9.23
CA ASN A 331 3.20 18.78 -9.43
C ASN A 331 3.46 17.76 -8.34
N ILE A 332 4.47 16.92 -8.56
CA ILE A 332 4.78 15.79 -7.68
C ILE A 332 5.39 16.25 -6.34
N ASP A 333 6.12 17.36 -6.33
CA ASP A 333 6.76 17.87 -5.11
C ASP A 333 5.70 18.38 -4.14
N GLU A 334 4.73 19.16 -4.63
CA GLU A 334 3.56 19.61 -3.85
C GLU A 334 2.79 18.42 -3.29
N LEU A 335 2.54 17.39 -4.11
CA LEU A 335 1.88 16.17 -3.66
C LEU A 335 2.61 15.55 -2.47
N PHE A 336 3.94 15.30 -2.60
CA PHE A 336 4.70 14.64 -1.54
C PHE A 336 4.81 15.49 -0.28
N ASP A 337 4.89 16.80 -0.38
CA ASP A 337 4.88 17.71 0.77
C ASP A 337 3.53 17.64 1.51
N HIS A 338 2.41 17.72 0.79
CA HIS A 338 1.09 17.67 1.39
C HIS A 338 0.75 16.32 2.02
N ILE A 339 0.98 15.20 1.31
CA ILE A 339 0.71 13.86 1.86
C ILE A 339 1.63 13.50 3.03
N SER A 340 2.79 14.15 3.13
CA SER A 340 3.76 13.92 4.21
C SER A 340 3.49 14.77 5.47
N THR A 341 2.59 15.75 5.40
CA THR A 341 2.25 16.60 6.56
C THR A 341 1.91 15.78 7.83
N PRO A 342 1.12 14.68 7.76
CA PRO A 342 0.83 13.84 8.93
C PRO A 342 2.04 13.09 9.50
N LEU A 343 3.19 13.01 8.78
CA LEU A 343 4.40 12.35 9.31
C LEU A 343 4.92 13.00 10.59
N SER A 344 4.65 14.29 10.80
CA SER A 344 5.01 15.00 12.03
C SER A 344 4.33 14.42 13.28
N PHE A 345 3.22 13.69 13.11
CA PHE A 345 2.53 12.99 14.18
C PHE A 345 3.31 11.75 14.65
N PHE A 346 4.06 11.12 13.75
CA PHE A 346 4.81 9.91 14.03
C PHE A 346 6.24 10.28 14.45
N GLU A 347 6.68 9.76 15.57
CA GLU A 347 8.06 9.94 16.02
C GLU A 347 9.00 9.02 15.23
N LEU A 348 9.49 9.49 14.07
CA LEU A 348 10.38 8.75 13.19
C LEU A 348 11.83 9.25 13.33
N LYS A 349 12.78 8.32 13.28
CA LYS A 349 14.22 8.62 13.10
C LYS A 349 14.53 8.91 11.63
N SER A 350 13.89 8.16 10.73
CA SER A 350 14.03 8.32 9.29
C SER A 350 12.76 7.89 8.57
N PHE A 351 12.53 8.50 7.41
CA PHE A 351 11.45 8.15 6.51
C PHE A 351 11.84 8.49 5.08
N CYS A 352 11.50 7.62 4.12
CA CYS A 352 11.54 7.94 2.71
C CYS A 352 10.55 7.09 1.90
N TYR A 353 10.09 7.65 0.79
CA TYR A 353 9.39 6.91 -0.26
C TYR A 353 10.39 6.38 -1.28
N TYR A 354 10.08 5.22 -1.82
CA TYR A 354 10.71 4.65 -3.00
C TYR A 354 9.63 4.43 -4.05
N VAL A 355 9.57 5.31 -5.04
CA VAL A 355 8.48 5.36 -6.03
C VAL A 355 8.96 4.76 -7.34
N ASP A 356 8.06 4.09 -8.07
CA ASP A 356 8.37 3.49 -9.38
C ASP A 356 8.99 4.54 -10.33
N ALA A 357 10.23 4.29 -10.79
CA ALA A 357 10.95 5.19 -11.67
C ALA A 357 10.26 5.40 -13.04
N SER A 358 9.33 4.52 -13.43
CA SER A 358 8.55 4.71 -14.66
C SER A 358 7.62 5.92 -14.62
N PHE A 359 7.32 6.43 -13.43
CA PHE A 359 6.48 7.62 -13.28
C PHE A 359 7.17 8.92 -13.70
N GLU A 360 8.50 8.93 -13.81
CA GLU A 360 9.26 10.09 -14.27
C GLU A 360 9.38 10.17 -15.80
N THR A 361 9.22 9.07 -16.51
CA THR A 361 9.39 9.04 -17.96
C THR A 361 8.12 9.48 -18.67
N LYS A 362 8.26 10.42 -19.61
CA LYS A 362 7.16 10.95 -20.45
C LYS A 362 6.38 9.88 -21.22
N ASP A 363 6.93 8.68 -21.34
CA ASP A 363 6.40 7.58 -22.15
C ASP A 363 5.66 6.50 -21.35
N SER A 364 5.55 6.67 -20.02
CA SER A 364 4.86 5.68 -19.17
C SER A 364 3.37 6.00 -19.05
N TYR A 365 2.55 5.24 -19.73
CA TYR A 365 1.12 5.20 -19.47
C TYR A 365 0.87 4.38 -18.19
N PHE A 366 0.39 5.04 -17.15
CA PHE A 366 0.06 4.41 -15.87
C PHE A 366 -0.89 3.21 -16.03
N LEU A 367 -1.83 3.28 -16.98
CA LEU A 367 -2.82 2.24 -17.24
C LEU A 367 -2.37 1.18 -18.25
N ASN A 368 -1.37 1.44 -19.10
CA ASN A 368 -1.06 0.58 -20.26
C ASN A 368 0.21 -0.24 -20.15
N THR A 369 0.94 -0.17 -19.04
CA THR A 369 2.11 -1.05 -18.89
C THR A 369 1.62 -2.48 -18.71
N LYS A 370 1.85 -3.33 -19.72
CA LYS A 370 1.79 -4.81 -19.65
C LYS A 370 2.86 -5.39 -18.69
N SER A 371 3.48 -4.55 -17.84
CA SER A 371 4.36 -5.00 -16.78
C SER A 371 3.55 -5.76 -15.75
N ASP A 372 4.12 -6.81 -15.21
CA ASP A 372 3.57 -7.71 -14.19
C ASP A 372 2.60 -6.98 -13.26
N LYS A 373 1.32 -7.31 -13.38
CA LYS A 373 0.19 -6.56 -12.81
C LYS A 373 0.31 -6.28 -11.31
N TYR A 374 1.20 -6.96 -10.59
CA TYR A 374 1.28 -6.92 -9.12
C TYR A 374 2.71 -6.80 -8.58
N GLY A 375 3.73 -6.91 -9.43
CA GLY A 375 5.12 -7.00 -8.99
C GLY A 375 5.70 -5.67 -8.51
N ILE A 376 6.65 -5.74 -7.59
CA ILE A 376 7.44 -4.58 -7.15
C ILE A 376 8.18 -3.98 -8.34
N PRO A 377 8.23 -2.64 -8.46
CA PRO A 377 8.99 -1.97 -9.50
C PRO A 377 10.45 -2.44 -9.51
N LYS A 378 11.02 -2.69 -10.68
CA LYS A 378 12.42 -3.10 -10.81
C LYS A 378 13.39 -1.97 -10.44
N LYS A 379 12.99 -0.73 -10.72
CA LYS A 379 13.72 0.50 -10.43
C LYS A 379 12.82 1.49 -9.71
N VAL A 380 13.37 2.16 -8.73
CA VAL A 380 12.67 3.15 -7.93
C VAL A 380 13.47 4.43 -7.80
N VAL A 381 12.77 5.52 -7.57
CA VAL A 381 13.35 6.81 -7.21
C VAL A 381 13.11 7.05 -5.73
N ARG A 382 14.15 7.51 -5.03
CA ARG A 382 14.06 7.86 -3.63
C ARG A 382 13.52 9.27 -3.46
N VAL A 383 12.45 9.43 -2.68
CA VAL A 383 11.85 10.72 -2.34
C VAL A 383 11.90 10.91 -0.82
N VAL A 384 12.56 11.98 -0.38
CA VAL A 384 12.62 12.36 1.03
C VAL A 384 11.73 13.57 1.21
N PRO A 385 10.62 13.47 1.98
CA PRO A 385 9.70 14.58 2.17
C PRO A 385 10.38 15.75 2.89
N PHE A 386 9.91 16.98 2.63
CA PHE A 386 10.40 18.24 3.20
C PHE A 386 11.83 18.65 2.81
N TYR A 387 12.51 17.90 1.97
CA TYR A 387 13.78 18.28 1.37
C TYR A 387 13.55 18.49 -0.13
N SER A 388 13.30 19.73 -0.52
CA SER A 388 13.07 20.14 -1.90
C SER A 388 14.34 19.94 -2.74
N ASN A 389 14.53 18.79 -3.29
CA ASN A 389 15.33 18.51 -4.48
C ASN A 389 15.03 17.07 -4.89
N TYR A 390 13.90 16.87 -5.53
CA TYR A 390 13.62 15.68 -6.32
C TYR A 390 14.66 15.60 -7.43
N SER A 391 15.71 14.85 -7.23
CA SER A 391 16.75 14.68 -8.22
C SER A 391 16.55 13.34 -8.90
N SER A 392 16.26 13.37 -10.19
CA SER A 392 16.19 12.20 -11.07
C SER A 392 17.50 11.38 -11.12
N SER A 393 18.53 11.80 -10.40
CA SER A 393 19.83 11.14 -10.33
C SER A 393 19.86 9.89 -9.43
N ASP A 394 18.86 9.67 -8.59
CA ASP A 394 18.84 8.60 -7.59
C ASP A 394 17.94 7.41 -7.99
N ILE A 395 17.94 7.04 -9.28
CA ILE A 395 17.25 5.81 -9.74
C ILE A 395 18.08 4.61 -9.31
N ILE A 396 17.52 3.79 -8.42
CA ILE A 396 18.16 2.61 -7.88
C ILE A 396 17.37 1.33 -8.16
N PRO A 397 18.04 0.18 -8.34
CA PRO A 397 17.35 -1.10 -8.35
C PRO A 397 16.69 -1.37 -7.00
N SER A 398 15.43 -1.78 -6.98
CA SER A 398 14.65 -1.98 -5.75
C SER A 398 15.31 -2.93 -4.75
N LYS A 399 16.07 -3.93 -5.21
CA LYS A 399 16.78 -4.89 -4.34
C LYS A 399 18.12 -4.39 -3.78
N GLU A 400 18.62 -3.25 -4.26
CA GLU A 400 19.93 -2.69 -3.85
C GLU A 400 19.81 -1.54 -2.84
N MET A 401 18.61 -1.07 -2.55
CA MET A 401 18.33 0.11 -1.74
C MET A 401 18.93 0.12 -0.32
N LEU A 402 19.25 -1.04 0.22
CA LEU A 402 19.81 -1.17 1.59
C LEU A 402 21.34 -1.30 1.60
N LYS A 403 22.00 -1.20 0.43
CA LYS A 403 23.43 -1.46 0.33
C LYS A 403 24.27 -0.57 1.25
N ASP A 404 23.88 0.69 1.37
CA ASP A 404 24.62 1.68 2.17
C ASP A 404 24.15 1.75 3.64
N ASP A 405 22.88 1.44 3.89
CA ASP A 405 22.29 1.55 5.23
C ASP A 405 22.68 0.40 6.17
N LEU A 406 22.95 -0.80 5.62
CA LEU A 406 23.37 -1.97 6.42
C LEU A 406 24.85 -2.02 6.75
N GLN A 407 25.67 -1.18 6.10
CA GLN A 407 27.14 -1.19 6.24
C GLN A 407 27.69 -0.10 7.16
N LYS A 408 26.86 0.78 7.72
CA LYS A 408 27.33 1.88 8.58
C LYS A 408 27.83 1.36 9.92
N ASP A 409 29.04 1.77 10.28
CA ASP A 409 29.54 1.70 11.65
C ASP A 409 28.63 2.54 12.55
N GLY A 410 28.05 1.96 13.59
CA GLY A 410 27.12 2.66 14.47
C GLY A 410 26.14 1.72 15.16
N GLU A 411 24.98 2.24 15.56
CA GLU A 411 23.89 1.46 16.15
C GLU A 411 23.24 0.52 15.11
N PRO A 412 22.67 -0.63 15.55
CA PRO A 412 21.91 -1.50 14.66
C PRO A 412 20.69 -0.77 14.08
N CYS A 413 20.38 -1.03 12.82
CA CYS A 413 19.23 -0.43 12.16
C CYS A 413 17.96 -1.27 12.33
N PHE A 414 16.82 -0.58 12.50
CA PHE A 414 15.49 -1.18 12.63
C PHE A 414 14.57 -0.57 11.60
N LYS A 415 14.56 -1.13 10.38
CA LYS A 415 13.83 -0.54 9.24
C LYS A 415 12.59 -1.33 8.88
N PHE A 416 11.51 -0.60 8.69
CA PHE A 416 10.21 -1.10 8.30
C PHE A 416 9.96 -0.79 6.83
N PHE A 417 9.41 -1.76 6.12
CA PHE A 417 9.07 -1.71 4.71
C PHE A 417 7.57 -1.94 4.53
N THR A 418 6.90 -0.99 3.92
CA THR A 418 5.47 -1.05 3.65
C THR A 418 5.22 -0.72 2.19
N CYS A 419 4.52 -1.61 1.47
CA CYS A 419 4.21 -1.41 0.05
C CYS A 419 3.19 -0.29 -0.14
N MET A 420 3.37 0.53 -1.16
CA MET A 420 2.37 1.46 -1.65
C MET A 420 1.64 0.83 -2.83
N TYR A 421 0.33 0.69 -2.70
CA TYR A 421 -0.45 -0.03 -3.68
C TYR A 421 -1.71 0.74 -4.08
N TYR A 422 -1.97 0.83 -5.38
CA TYR A 422 -3.18 1.45 -5.90
C TYR A 422 -3.84 0.51 -6.91
N ARG A 423 -5.07 0.08 -6.62
CA ARG A 423 -5.80 -0.92 -7.41
C ARG A 423 -4.96 -2.20 -7.60
N ASN A 424 -4.42 -2.44 -8.81
CA ASN A 424 -3.63 -3.63 -9.17
C ASN A 424 -2.16 -3.33 -9.40
N LYS A 425 -1.69 -2.13 -9.05
CA LYS A 425 -0.33 -1.68 -9.34
C LYS A 425 0.42 -1.33 -8.08
N CYS A 426 1.61 -1.88 -7.91
CA CYS A 426 2.55 -1.43 -6.92
C CYS A 426 3.16 -0.11 -7.37
N LEU A 427 2.97 0.94 -6.58
CA LEU A 427 3.52 2.28 -6.82
C LEU A 427 4.97 2.39 -6.31
N GLY A 428 5.38 1.44 -5.48
CA GLY A 428 6.62 1.48 -4.75
C GLY A 428 6.44 1.07 -3.29
N TYR A 429 7.28 1.58 -2.41
CA TYR A 429 7.23 1.25 -0.98
C TYR A 429 7.76 2.41 -0.13
N MET A 430 7.34 2.42 1.13
CA MET A 430 7.82 3.30 2.19
C MET A 430 8.85 2.58 3.02
N VAL A 431 9.93 3.29 3.42
CA VAL A 431 10.92 2.79 4.37
C VAL A 431 11.02 3.77 5.51
N TYR A 432 10.84 3.27 6.73
CA TYR A 432 10.83 4.12 7.92
C TYR A 432 11.47 3.44 9.12
N GLU A 433 11.92 4.25 10.08
CA GLU A 433 12.47 3.81 11.36
C GLU A 433 11.82 4.61 12.49
N PRO A 434 10.97 3.99 13.32
CA PRO A 434 10.42 4.63 14.52
C PRO A 434 11.51 4.98 15.53
N LYS A 435 11.36 6.08 16.28
CA LYS A 435 12.26 6.39 17.42
C LYS A 435 12.11 5.35 18.53
N ASP A 436 10.86 5.02 18.84
CA ASP A 436 10.52 3.97 19.79
C ASP A 436 9.39 3.11 19.22
N TYR A 437 9.65 1.82 19.10
CA TYR A 437 8.68 0.87 18.56
C TYR A 437 7.49 0.63 19.50
N LEU A 438 7.70 0.64 20.82
CA LEU A 438 6.65 0.37 21.82
C LEU A 438 5.57 1.45 21.85
N THR A 439 5.96 2.71 21.59
CA THR A 439 5.04 3.85 21.58
C THR A 439 4.56 4.24 20.20
N PHE A 440 5.08 3.58 19.14
CA PHE A 440 4.72 3.90 17.78
C PHE A 440 3.26 3.56 17.48
N GLU A 441 2.50 4.55 17.04
CA GLU A 441 1.08 4.40 16.70
C GLU A 441 0.91 3.75 15.33
N TYR A 442 1.17 2.44 15.30
CA TYR A 442 1.24 1.64 14.09
C TYR A 442 -0.06 1.65 13.28
N SER A 443 -1.22 1.52 13.94
CA SER A 443 -2.54 1.52 13.27
C SER A 443 -2.81 2.85 12.56
N SER A 444 -2.47 3.97 13.21
CA SER A 444 -2.57 5.31 12.62
C SER A 444 -1.63 5.47 11.43
N PHE A 445 -0.40 4.95 11.54
CA PHE A 445 0.57 4.97 10.45
C PHE A 445 0.08 4.17 9.24
N MET A 446 -0.48 2.99 9.45
CA MET A 446 -1.00 2.15 8.38
C MET A 446 -2.19 2.79 7.66
N LEU A 447 -3.10 3.42 8.42
CA LEU A 447 -4.20 4.20 7.85
C LEU A 447 -3.69 5.35 6.97
N TRP A 448 -2.68 6.07 7.46
CA TRP A 448 -2.02 7.12 6.68
C TRP A 448 -1.32 6.57 5.43
N ALA A 449 -0.58 5.47 5.54
CA ALA A 449 0.13 4.85 4.43
C ALA A 449 -0.82 4.36 3.33
N TYR A 450 -1.96 3.79 3.71
CA TYR A 450 -3.01 3.41 2.76
C TYR A 450 -3.59 4.63 2.04
N ASN A 451 -4.00 5.66 2.78
CA ASN A 451 -4.54 6.90 2.22
C ASN A 451 -3.52 7.59 1.29
N THR A 452 -2.25 7.61 1.68
CA THR A 452 -1.15 8.13 0.87
C THR A 452 -1.01 7.36 -0.44
N SER A 453 -1.10 6.05 -0.42
CA SER A 453 -1.06 5.21 -1.62
C SER A 453 -2.21 5.53 -2.59
N GLU A 454 -3.42 5.70 -2.06
CA GLU A 454 -4.61 6.10 -2.84
C GLU A 454 -4.44 7.48 -3.49
N LYS A 455 -3.86 8.44 -2.77
CA LYS A 455 -3.60 9.79 -3.29
C LYS A 455 -2.56 9.79 -4.39
N ILE A 456 -1.42 9.10 -4.19
CA ILE A 456 -0.38 8.98 -5.20
C ILE A 456 -0.96 8.34 -6.47
N GLY A 457 -1.68 7.23 -6.34
CA GLY A 457 -2.30 6.57 -7.48
C GLY A 457 -3.32 7.43 -8.21
N SER A 458 -4.17 8.14 -7.47
CA SER A 458 -5.17 9.07 -8.02
C SER A 458 -4.53 10.25 -8.74
N PHE A 459 -3.42 10.79 -8.20
CA PHE A 459 -2.66 11.86 -8.84
C PHE A 459 -2.11 11.42 -10.18
N TYR A 460 -1.46 10.25 -10.26
CA TYR A 460 -0.94 9.73 -11.51
C TYR A 460 -2.06 9.43 -12.52
N LEU A 461 -3.17 8.86 -12.07
CA LEU A 461 -4.34 8.63 -12.93
C LEU A 461 -4.89 9.95 -13.50
N ARG A 462 -5.01 10.99 -12.67
CA ARG A 462 -5.44 12.33 -13.10
C ARG A 462 -4.49 12.89 -14.16
N LYS A 463 -3.17 12.80 -13.93
CA LYS A 463 -2.15 13.27 -14.90
C LYS A 463 -2.22 12.51 -16.23
N GLU A 464 -2.45 11.22 -16.20
CA GLU A 464 -2.62 10.41 -17.42
C GLU A 464 -3.89 10.80 -18.19
N LEU A 465 -5.01 10.97 -17.49
CA LEU A 465 -6.25 11.44 -18.11
C LEU A 465 -6.08 12.84 -18.72
N GLU A 466 -5.38 13.74 -18.04
CA GLU A 466 -5.02 15.05 -18.58
C GLU A 466 -4.21 14.92 -19.87
N LEU A 467 -3.19 14.04 -19.90
CA LEU A 467 -2.37 13.80 -21.09
C LEU A 467 -3.18 13.21 -22.26
N LEU A 468 -4.06 12.24 -21.97
CA LEU A 468 -4.96 11.66 -22.98
C LEU A 468 -5.91 12.71 -23.56
N ASN A 469 -6.43 13.61 -22.73
CA ASN A 469 -7.29 14.71 -23.17
C ASN A 469 -6.56 15.78 -24.02
N LEU A 470 -5.23 15.79 -24.02
CA LEU A 470 -4.40 16.73 -24.78
C LEU A 470 -3.89 16.13 -26.11
N ARG A 471 -4.18 14.87 -26.40
CA ARG A 471 -3.72 14.14 -27.57
C ARG A 471 -4.87 13.86 -28.54
N ASP A 472 -4.55 13.78 -29.83
CA ASP A 472 -5.45 13.30 -30.89
C ASP A 472 -5.42 11.75 -30.90
N HIS A 473 -6.58 11.12 -30.88
CA HIS A 473 -6.70 9.67 -30.72
C HIS A 473 -6.21 8.87 -31.93
N LEU A 474 -6.24 9.45 -33.16
CA LEU A 474 -5.81 8.78 -34.35
C LEU A 474 -4.29 8.87 -34.58
N THR A 475 -3.73 10.04 -34.34
CA THR A 475 -2.33 10.34 -34.67
C THR A 475 -1.37 10.28 -33.48
N GLY A 476 -1.87 10.37 -32.24
CA GLY A 476 -1.05 10.51 -31.04
C GLY A 476 -0.39 11.87 -30.85
N LEU A 477 -0.48 12.78 -31.83
CA LEU A 477 -0.01 14.16 -31.71
C LEU A 477 -0.85 14.95 -30.71
N TYR A 478 -0.41 16.12 -30.30
CA TYR A 478 -1.25 17.00 -29.50
C TYR A 478 -2.51 17.40 -30.29
N ASN A 479 -3.62 17.54 -29.58
CA ASN A 479 -4.84 18.16 -30.12
C ASN A 479 -4.81 19.69 -29.88
N ARG A 480 -5.85 20.40 -30.29
CA ARG A 480 -5.95 21.85 -30.12
C ARG A 480 -5.80 22.31 -28.66
N ARG A 481 -6.37 21.57 -27.70
CA ARG A 481 -6.22 21.88 -26.25
C ARG A 481 -4.77 21.68 -25.78
N GLY A 482 -4.13 20.63 -26.27
CA GLY A 482 -2.71 20.37 -26.02
C GLY A 482 -1.83 21.49 -26.56
N MET A 483 -2.14 22.01 -27.74
CA MET A 483 -1.44 23.16 -28.31
C MET A 483 -1.51 24.41 -27.42
N GLU A 484 -2.70 24.79 -26.97
CA GLU A 484 -2.90 25.95 -26.11
C GLU A 484 -2.11 25.85 -24.78
N LYS A 485 -2.16 24.66 -24.14
CA LYS A 485 -1.45 24.41 -22.90
C LYS A 485 0.08 24.48 -23.06
N TYR A 486 0.63 23.82 -24.08
CA TYR A 486 2.07 23.72 -24.28
C TYR A 486 2.67 24.93 -24.99
N PHE A 487 1.91 25.65 -25.80
CA PHE A 487 2.37 26.90 -26.39
C PHE A 487 2.75 27.93 -25.32
N ASN A 488 1.87 28.12 -24.35
CA ASN A 488 2.13 29.05 -23.24
C ASN A 488 3.38 28.67 -22.44
N LYS A 489 3.66 27.37 -22.30
CA LYS A 489 4.87 26.87 -21.65
C LYS A 489 6.12 27.18 -22.48
N ILE A 490 6.10 26.81 -23.76
CA ILE A 490 7.22 27.09 -24.70
C ILE A 490 7.50 28.58 -24.77
N TYR A 491 6.46 29.40 -24.86
CA TYR A 491 6.60 30.85 -24.91
C TYR A 491 7.29 31.41 -23.67
N LYS A 492 6.88 31.00 -22.47
CA LYS A 492 7.51 31.41 -21.21
C LYS A 492 8.98 30.97 -21.11
N GLU A 493 9.33 29.81 -21.65
CA GLU A 493 10.70 29.29 -21.62
C GLU A 493 11.60 29.96 -22.69
N VAL A 494 11.05 30.37 -23.81
CA VAL A 494 11.77 30.93 -24.97
C VAL A 494 11.95 32.45 -24.85
N LEU A 495 10.98 33.14 -24.27
CA LEU A 495 10.99 34.59 -24.12
C LEU A 495 12.25 35.13 -23.39
N PRO A 496 12.66 34.56 -22.25
CA PRO A 496 13.87 35.00 -21.53
C PRO A 496 15.17 34.70 -22.29
N LYS A 497 15.18 33.68 -23.16
CA LYS A 497 16.36 33.23 -23.90
C LYS A 497 16.60 34.00 -25.19
N ASN A 498 15.68 34.87 -25.61
CA ASN A 498 15.72 35.59 -26.87
C ASN A 498 15.93 34.66 -28.08
N GLU A 499 15.07 33.69 -28.24
CA GLU A 499 15.09 32.71 -29.34
C GLU A 499 14.08 33.05 -30.43
N TYR A 500 14.21 32.38 -31.59
CA TYR A 500 13.22 32.44 -32.67
C TYR A 500 12.11 31.44 -32.41
N ILE A 501 10.86 31.84 -32.62
CA ILE A 501 9.66 30.99 -32.57
C ILE A 501 9.13 30.88 -33.98
N THR A 502 8.79 29.67 -34.41
CA THR A 502 8.21 29.40 -35.71
C THR A 502 6.92 28.61 -35.55
N ILE A 503 5.86 29.06 -36.23
CA ILE A 503 4.61 28.31 -36.41
C ILE A 503 4.56 27.83 -37.86
N ILE A 504 4.24 26.55 -38.05
CA ILE A 504 4.08 25.90 -39.34
C ILE A 504 2.67 25.34 -39.39
N CYS A 505 1.86 25.80 -40.34
CA CYS A 505 0.54 25.27 -40.65
C CYS A 505 0.70 24.28 -41.83
N ILE A 506 0.10 23.11 -41.70
CA ILE A 506 0.23 21.99 -42.62
C ILE A 506 -1.15 21.42 -42.90
N ASP A 507 -1.42 21.11 -44.13
CA ASP A 507 -2.69 20.55 -44.57
C ASP A 507 -2.46 19.41 -45.57
N ILE A 508 -3.28 18.35 -45.51
CA ILE A 508 -3.19 17.17 -46.35
C ILE A 508 -3.75 17.47 -47.74
N ASP A 509 -2.94 17.25 -48.76
CA ASP A 509 -3.39 17.44 -50.10
C ASP A 509 -4.34 16.29 -50.53
N TYR A 510 -5.50 16.67 -51.11
CA TYR A 510 -6.48 15.76 -51.68
C TYR A 510 -7.09 14.71 -50.72
N LEU A 511 -7.11 14.94 -49.41
CA LEU A 511 -7.67 13.98 -48.43
C LEU A 511 -9.10 13.56 -48.75
N LYS A 512 -9.95 14.51 -49.19
CA LYS A 512 -11.33 14.20 -49.59
C LYS A 512 -11.38 13.20 -50.75
N ARG A 513 -10.51 13.32 -51.76
CA ARG A 513 -10.45 12.38 -52.89
C ARG A 513 -9.97 10.99 -52.45
N ILE A 514 -9.03 10.95 -51.49
CA ILE A 514 -8.56 9.69 -50.91
C ILE A 514 -9.72 9.01 -50.18
N ASN A 515 -10.48 9.74 -49.35
CA ASN A 515 -11.66 9.23 -48.64
C ASN A 515 -12.74 8.73 -49.62
N ASP A 516 -13.06 9.51 -50.66
CA ASP A 516 -14.10 9.18 -51.62
C ASP A 516 -13.76 7.92 -52.43
N LYS A 517 -12.47 7.67 -52.73
CA LYS A 517 -12.02 6.56 -53.59
C LYS A 517 -11.59 5.32 -52.83
N PHE A 518 -10.99 5.49 -51.61
CA PHE A 518 -10.37 4.42 -50.83
C PHE A 518 -10.99 4.24 -49.42
N GLY A 519 -12.08 4.97 -49.15
CA GLY A 519 -12.77 4.92 -47.84
C GLY A 519 -12.05 5.68 -46.75
N HIS A 520 -12.70 5.79 -45.59
CA HIS A 520 -12.15 6.48 -44.42
C HIS A 520 -10.85 5.84 -43.88
N GLU A 521 -10.67 4.52 -44.00
CA GLU A 521 -9.44 3.85 -43.65
C GLU A 521 -8.23 4.35 -44.47
N GLY A 522 -8.44 4.65 -45.75
CA GLY A 522 -7.43 5.25 -46.62
C GLY A 522 -7.05 6.66 -46.15
N GLY A 523 -8.03 7.47 -45.79
CA GLY A 523 -7.80 8.80 -45.24
C GLY A 523 -7.11 8.77 -43.88
N ASP A 524 -7.54 7.90 -42.98
CA ASP A 524 -6.93 7.74 -41.66
C ASP A 524 -5.46 7.32 -41.79
N ASN A 525 -5.15 6.41 -42.73
CA ASN A 525 -3.76 6.04 -43.00
C ASN A 525 -2.94 7.25 -43.51
N ALA A 526 -3.47 8.06 -44.41
CA ALA A 526 -2.78 9.26 -44.90
C ALA A 526 -2.51 10.24 -43.77
N ILE A 527 -3.48 10.49 -42.90
CA ILE A 527 -3.39 11.32 -41.71
C ILE A 527 -2.25 10.82 -40.79
N VAL A 528 -2.19 9.52 -40.49
CA VAL A 528 -1.18 8.90 -39.64
C VAL A 528 0.22 9.00 -40.25
N GLN A 529 0.37 8.82 -41.59
CA GLN A 529 1.69 8.93 -42.23
C GLN A 529 2.23 10.36 -42.18
N ILE A 530 1.38 11.36 -42.37
CA ILE A 530 1.79 12.77 -42.26
C ILE A 530 2.16 13.10 -40.80
N ALA A 531 1.35 12.66 -39.83
CA ALA A 531 1.66 12.84 -38.40
C ALA A 531 3.02 12.27 -38.03
N ASN A 532 3.34 11.04 -38.46
CA ASN A 532 4.63 10.39 -38.24
C ASN A 532 5.79 11.15 -38.90
N ALA A 533 5.63 11.66 -40.09
CA ALA A 533 6.64 12.43 -40.78
C ALA A 533 6.93 13.76 -40.06
N ILE A 534 5.90 14.47 -39.61
CA ILE A 534 6.00 15.72 -38.86
C ILE A 534 6.68 15.46 -37.52
N GLU A 535 6.25 14.46 -36.77
CA GLU A 535 6.81 14.11 -35.47
C GLU A 535 8.29 13.72 -35.57
N THR A 536 8.66 12.94 -36.56
CA THR A 536 10.06 12.54 -36.82
C THR A 536 10.98 13.75 -37.01
N VAL A 537 10.51 14.81 -37.68
CA VAL A 537 11.34 15.98 -37.99
C VAL A 537 11.34 17.00 -36.85
N PHE A 538 10.22 17.24 -36.18
CA PHE A 538 10.04 18.38 -35.30
C PHE A 538 9.95 18.06 -33.80
N SER A 539 9.74 16.82 -33.38
CA SER A 539 9.51 16.46 -31.98
C SER A 539 10.64 16.85 -31.00
N LYS A 540 11.87 16.99 -31.48
CA LYS A 540 13.03 17.34 -30.63
C LYS A 540 13.00 18.76 -30.08
N ASN A 541 12.51 19.72 -30.87
CA ASN A 541 12.59 21.16 -30.56
C ASN A 541 11.24 21.86 -30.68
N GLY A 542 10.14 21.13 -30.68
CA GLY A 542 8.82 21.68 -30.85
C GLY A 542 7.70 20.71 -30.52
N ILE A 543 6.47 21.19 -30.62
CA ILE A 543 5.25 20.39 -30.49
C ILE A 543 4.58 20.23 -31.84
N CYS A 544 4.12 19.00 -32.11
CA CYS A 544 3.35 18.65 -33.29
C CYS A 544 1.88 18.46 -32.89
N VAL A 545 0.98 19.09 -33.60
CA VAL A 545 -0.43 19.20 -33.25
C VAL A 545 -1.30 18.83 -34.44
N ARG A 546 -2.38 18.10 -34.21
CA ARG A 546 -3.50 18.00 -35.15
C ARG A 546 -4.62 18.91 -34.68
N THR A 547 -4.93 19.96 -35.45
CA THR A 547 -5.91 20.99 -35.11
C THR A 547 -7.32 20.65 -35.55
N GLY A 548 -7.47 19.85 -36.61
CA GLY A 548 -8.75 19.42 -37.18
C GLY A 548 -8.54 18.36 -38.24
N GLY A 549 -9.57 17.87 -38.90
CA GLY A 549 -9.58 16.80 -39.89
C GLY A 549 -8.28 16.53 -40.67
N ASP A 550 -7.91 17.43 -41.56
CA ASP A 550 -6.71 17.40 -42.43
C ASP A 550 -5.64 18.43 -42.02
N GLU A 551 -5.87 19.20 -40.95
CA GLU A 551 -5.02 20.30 -40.54
C GLU A 551 -4.08 19.93 -39.40
N PHE A 552 -2.79 20.31 -39.55
CA PHE A 552 -1.77 20.17 -38.52
C PHE A 552 -1.07 21.50 -38.27
N CYS A 553 -0.53 21.63 -37.07
CA CYS A 553 0.27 22.76 -36.67
C CYS A 553 1.55 22.29 -35.98
N VAL A 554 2.69 22.91 -36.27
CA VAL A 554 3.93 22.69 -35.55
C VAL A 554 4.37 24.01 -34.93
N VAL A 555 4.67 23.99 -33.63
CA VAL A 555 5.31 25.12 -32.95
C VAL A 555 6.71 24.69 -32.56
N THR A 556 7.72 25.36 -33.10
CA THR A 556 9.12 25.06 -32.81
C THR A 556 9.90 26.32 -32.43
N HIS A 557 11.01 26.15 -31.71
CA HIS A 557 11.88 27.26 -31.30
C HIS A 557 13.36 26.93 -31.48
N SER A 558 14.20 27.97 -31.59
CA SER A 558 15.64 27.82 -31.76
C SER A 558 16.41 29.09 -31.43
N ALA A 559 17.61 28.95 -30.86
CA ALA A 559 18.54 30.05 -30.57
C ALA A 559 19.05 30.75 -31.86
N LYS A 560 19.04 30.04 -33.00
CA LYS A 560 19.43 30.58 -34.30
C LYS A 560 18.27 30.46 -35.27
N LYS A 561 18.13 31.44 -36.19
CA LYS A 561 17.13 31.35 -37.25
C LYS A 561 17.35 30.08 -38.06
N GLN A 562 16.40 29.15 -37.95
CA GLN A 562 16.46 27.86 -38.65
C GLN A 562 16.07 28.03 -40.13
N ASN A 563 16.61 27.17 -40.97
CA ASN A 563 16.10 27.01 -42.33
C ASN A 563 14.92 26.05 -42.27
N ILE A 564 13.72 26.61 -42.16
CA ILE A 564 12.47 25.85 -42.05
C ILE A 564 12.18 25.12 -43.34
N ASP A 565 12.52 25.68 -44.51
CA ASP A 565 12.36 25.00 -45.81
C ASP A 565 13.12 23.67 -45.86
N ASN A 566 14.31 23.60 -45.30
CA ASN A 566 15.04 22.33 -45.20
C ASN A 566 14.36 21.30 -44.29
N GLN A 567 13.65 21.75 -43.27
CA GLN A 567 12.88 20.84 -42.40
C GLN A 567 11.62 20.36 -43.07
N ILE A 568 10.89 21.25 -43.78
CA ILE A 568 9.75 20.90 -44.59
C ILE A 568 10.16 19.90 -45.68
N ASN A 569 11.27 20.15 -46.39
CA ASN A 569 11.81 19.24 -47.40
C ASN A 569 12.15 17.85 -46.83
N LYS A 570 12.54 17.74 -45.56
CA LYS A 570 12.71 16.42 -44.90
C LYS A 570 11.38 15.71 -44.69
N VAL A 571 10.33 16.45 -44.30
CA VAL A 571 8.96 15.87 -44.20
C VAL A 571 8.53 15.37 -45.57
N THR A 572 8.65 16.19 -46.62
CA THR A 572 8.31 15.81 -47.99
C THR A 572 9.08 14.56 -48.43
N LYS A 573 10.38 14.49 -48.16
CA LYS A 573 11.19 13.32 -48.52
C LYS A 573 10.73 12.05 -47.80
N ILE A 574 10.36 12.13 -46.54
CA ILE A 574 9.83 10.97 -45.77
C ILE A 574 8.53 10.47 -46.44
N LEU A 575 7.66 11.38 -46.90
CA LEU A 575 6.42 11.03 -47.56
C LEU A 575 6.68 10.47 -48.98
N GLU A 576 7.63 11.04 -49.74
CA GLU A 576 8.07 10.50 -51.02
C GLU A 576 8.62 9.07 -50.90
N ASP A 577 9.47 8.82 -49.90
CA ASP A 577 10.01 7.50 -49.59
C ASP A 577 8.90 6.50 -49.21
N TYR A 578 7.86 6.95 -48.52
CA TYR A 578 6.66 6.15 -48.23
C TYR A 578 5.90 5.83 -49.53
N ASN A 579 5.61 6.83 -50.38
CA ASN A 579 4.90 6.68 -51.64
C ASN A 579 5.65 5.75 -52.62
N ASN A 580 6.98 5.84 -52.68
CA ASN A 580 7.83 4.99 -53.52
C ASN A 580 7.78 3.51 -53.15
N LYS A 581 7.47 3.17 -51.89
CA LYS A 581 7.28 1.79 -51.44
C LYS A 581 5.98 1.16 -51.97
N LYS A 582 5.09 1.94 -52.56
CA LYS A 582 3.79 1.50 -53.16
C LYS A 582 2.94 0.65 -52.21
N ILE A 583 3.00 0.97 -50.90
CA ILE A 583 2.22 0.26 -49.88
C ILE A 583 0.72 0.54 -50.08
N VAL A 584 0.38 1.73 -50.54
CA VAL A 584 -0.97 2.17 -50.89
C VAL A 584 -1.03 2.64 -52.34
N ASN A 585 -2.25 2.63 -52.92
CA ASN A 585 -2.47 3.00 -54.34
C ASN A 585 -2.82 4.49 -54.52
N TYR A 586 -2.41 5.34 -53.58
CA TYR A 586 -2.60 6.80 -53.64
C TYR A 586 -1.37 7.50 -53.05
N PRO A 587 -1.02 8.69 -53.53
CA PRO A 587 0.05 9.47 -52.96
C PRO A 587 -0.39 10.15 -51.65
N VAL A 588 0.48 10.14 -50.65
CA VAL A 588 0.31 10.90 -49.41
C VAL A 588 1.19 12.13 -49.50
N MET A 589 0.57 13.33 -49.55
CA MET A 589 1.26 14.61 -49.72
C MET A 589 0.64 15.66 -48.81
N CYS A 590 1.41 16.68 -48.46
CA CYS A 590 0.93 17.83 -47.68
C CYS A 590 1.54 19.13 -48.19
N SER A 591 0.81 20.21 -48.02
CA SER A 591 1.25 21.57 -48.24
C SER A 591 1.58 22.24 -46.90
N CYS A 592 2.61 23.08 -46.86
CA CYS A 592 3.06 23.74 -45.64
C CYS A 592 3.24 25.25 -45.83
N GLY A 593 2.80 26.02 -44.83
CA GLY A 593 3.09 27.46 -44.74
C GLY A 593 3.64 27.79 -43.36
N TYR A 594 4.60 28.69 -43.26
CA TYR A 594 5.19 29.00 -41.97
C TYR A 594 5.48 30.48 -41.74
N TYR A 595 5.54 30.87 -40.46
CA TYR A 595 5.94 32.20 -40.04
C TYR A 595 6.91 32.11 -38.85
N THR A 596 8.00 32.88 -38.91
CA THR A 596 9.04 32.91 -37.89
C THR A 596 9.21 34.32 -37.36
N LEU A 597 9.17 34.46 -36.04
CA LEU A 597 9.45 35.70 -35.31
C LEU A 597 10.58 35.51 -34.31
N TYR A 598 11.25 36.63 -33.98
CA TYR A 598 12.13 36.66 -32.83
C TYR A 598 11.28 36.90 -31.57
N SER A 599 11.56 36.20 -30.48
CA SER A 599 10.69 36.20 -29.31
C SER A 599 10.37 37.58 -28.72
N LYS A 600 11.27 38.59 -28.91
CA LYS A 600 11.02 39.98 -28.50
C LYS A 600 9.92 40.69 -29.30
N ASP A 601 9.71 40.25 -30.54
CA ASP A 601 8.73 40.85 -31.47
C ASP A 601 7.39 40.10 -31.43
N PHE A 602 7.23 39.17 -30.49
CA PHE A 602 6.05 38.33 -30.37
C PHE A 602 4.82 39.16 -29.98
N THR A 603 3.75 39.00 -30.75
CA THR A 603 2.46 39.68 -30.54
C THR A 603 1.42 38.69 -29.97
N SER A 604 0.95 37.76 -30.75
CA SER A 604 0.06 36.68 -30.30
C SER A 604 0.24 35.43 -31.15
N PHE A 605 -0.21 34.28 -30.61
CA PHE A 605 -0.21 33.03 -31.33
C PHE A 605 -1.15 33.08 -32.54
N GLU A 606 -2.33 33.64 -32.37
CA GLU A 606 -3.37 33.77 -33.39
C GLU A 606 -2.89 34.55 -34.60
N GLU A 607 -2.15 35.64 -34.34
CA GLU A 607 -1.59 36.48 -35.40
C GLU A 607 -0.49 35.76 -36.20
N MET A 608 0.41 35.07 -35.48
CA MET A 608 1.44 34.23 -36.13
C MET A 608 0.81 33.10 -36.96
N GLN A 609 -0.19 32.42 -36.42
CA GLN A 609 -0.91 31.34 -37.10
C GLN A 609 -1.61 31.86 -38.34
N LYS A 610 -2.28 33.00 -38.26
CA LYS A 610 -2.98 33.62 -39.42
C LYS A 610 -2.02 33.91 -40.57
N ILE A 611 -0.81 34.40 -40.28
CA ILE A 611 0.21 34.68 -41.29
C ILE A 611 0.74 33.35 -41.90
N ALA A 612 0.95 32.33 -41.08
CA ALA A 612 1.39 31.02 -41.57
C ALA A 612 0.31 30.35 -42.44
N ASP A 613 -0.97 30.46 -42.06
CA ASP A 613 -2.11 29.96 -42.84
C ASP A 613 -2.26 30.68 -44.21
N GLN A 614 -2.07 31.99 -44.24
CA GLN A 614 -2.08 32.74 -45.47
C GLN A 614 -1.00 32.21 -46.46
N LYS A 615 0.21 31.94 -45.94
CA LYS A 615 1.29 31.35 -46.76
C LYS A 615 0.97 29.92 -47.19
N LEU A 616 0.33 29.11 -46.34
CA LEU A 616 -0.13 27.77 -46.70
C LEU A 616 -1.12 27.84 -47.88
N TYR A 617 -2.05 28.79 -47.83
CA TYR A 617 -3.02 29.00 -48.92
C TYR A 617 -2.34 29.37 -50.25
N GLU A 618 -1.29 30.23 -50.22
CA GLU A 618 -0.50 30.59 -51.40
C GLU A 618 0.21 29.35 -51.99
N VAL A 619 0.78 28.49 -51.17
CA VAL A 619 1.42 27.23 -51.58
C VAL A 619 0.39 26.28 -52.21
N LYS A 620 -0.76 26.10 -51.59
CA LYS A 620 -1.84 25.27 -52.12
C LYS A 620 -2.33 25.76 -53.50
N ALA A 621 -2.45 27.07 -53.70
CA ALA A 621 -2.85 27.64 -54.98
C ALA A 621 -1.85 27.34 -56.10
N MET A 622 -0.57 27.18 -55.80
CA MET A 622 0.47 26.77 -56.76
C MET A 622 0.46 25.27 -57.06
N HIS A 623 0.04 24.41 -56.12
CA HIS A 623 0.01 22.96 -56.27
C HIS A 623 -1.31 22.42 -56.93
N HIS A 624 -2.38 23.22 -56.98
CA HIS A 624 -3.65 22.83 -57.58
C HIS A 624 -3.66 22.95 -59.10
N HIS A 625 -2.78 22.19 -59.83
CA HIS A 625 -3.00 21.89 -61.22
C HIS A 625 -3.88 20.64 -61.38
N PRO A 626 -4.89 20.64 -62.31
CA PRO A 626 -5.97 19.64 -62.36
C PRO A 626 -5.57 18.21 -62.76
N GLU A 627 -4.32 17.93 -63.07
CA GLU A 627 -3.89 16.70 -63.72
C GLU A 627 -3.19 15.65 -62.84
N VAL A 628 -3.11 15.86 -61.54
CA VAL A 628 -2.41 14.90 -60.66
C VAL A 628 -3.42 14.28 -59.66
N VAL A 629 -4.24 13.31 -60.11
CA VAL A 629 -4.72 12.09 -59.41
C VAL A 629 -5.63 11.26 -60.31
#